data_4ee00dc7dbac6ac6926c9621895267b1
#
_entry.id   4ee00dc7dbac6ac6926c9621895267b1
#
_cell.length_a   1.000
_cell.length_b   1.000
_cell.length_c   1.000
_cell.angle_alpha   90.00
_cell.angle_beta   90.00
_cell.angle_gamma   90.00
#
_symmetry.space_group_name_H-M   'P 1'
#
loop_
_entity.id
_entity.type
_entity.pdbx_description
1 polymer ?
#
loop_
_entity_poly.entity_id
_entity_poly.type
_entity_poly.pdbx_seq_one_letter_code
_entity_poly.pdbx_strand_id
1 'polypeptide(L)'
;MIFTYNKEHVGDVLMVIVKNSGDAKLDVERKGKVARVFLKDNGETVAWNIFEVSSLFEIAERGQVFLSDEQVARLNQELKAEGFAEEIVNDKEPKFVVGEIVEMVAHPDSDHLNICQVAVASNKTVQIVAGAPNARVGLKTIVALPGAMMPKGNL
;
A
#
# COMPACT_ATOMS: atom_id res chain seq x y z
N MET A 1 -2.40 1.44 2.85
CA MET A 1 -1.41 2.53 2.98
C MET A 1 -0.08 1.93 3.39
N ILE A 2 1.02 2.42 2.84
CA ILE A 2 2.36 1.86 3.08
C ILE A 2 3.26 2.99 3.58
N PHE A 3 3.98 2.72 4.67
CA PHE A 3 4.99 3.62 5.22
C PHE A 3 6.38 3.10 4.86
N THR A 4 7.25 3.97 4.33
CA THR A 4 8.63 3.61 4.00
C THR A 4 9.61 4.64 4.51
N TYR A 5 10.75 4.17 5.02
CA TYR A 5 11.80 5.03 5.57
C TYR A 5 13.18 4.50 5.21
N ASN A 6 14.09 5.37 4.79
CA ASN A 6 15.47 5.00 4.50
C ASN A 6 16.39 6.21 4.70
N LYS A 7 16.78 6.45 5.95
CA LYS A 7 17.60 7.60 6.34
C LYS A 7 18.94 7.66 5.63
N GLU A 8 19.54 6.49 5.41
CA GLU A 8 20.89 6.39 4.83
C GLU A 8 20.93 6.81 3.35
N HIS A 9 19.91 6.44 2.55
CA HIS A 9 19.94 6.66 1.11
C HIS A 9 18.95 7.72 0.62
N VAL A 10 17.92 8.05 1.40
CA VAL A 10 16.90 9.03 1.03
C VAL A 10 16.96 10.26 1.92
N GLY A 11 17.43 10.08 3.16
CA GLY A 11 17.43 11.12 4.18
C GLY A 11 16.31 10.92 5.22
N ASP A 12 16.17 11.89 6.10
CA ASP A 12 15.19 11.85 7.19
C ASP A 12 13.78 12.18 6.69
N VAL A 13 13.24 11.32 5.82
CA VAL A 13 11.94 11.48 5.19
C VAL A 13 11.14 10.20 5.32
N LEU A 14 9.98 10.28 5.96
CA LEU A 14 8.98 9.22 5.93
C LEU A 14 8.11 9.41 4.69
N MET A 15 8.11 8.42 3.82
CA MET A 15 7.22 8.38 2.66
C MET A 15 5.99 7.54 2.99
N VAL A 16 4.81 8.11 2.78
CA VAL A 16 3.50 7.47 3.01
C VAL A 16 2.83 7.28 1.66
N ILE A 17 2.76 6.05 1.18
CA ILE A 17 2.12 5.71 -0.09
C ILE A 17 0.65 5.39 0.21
N VAL A 18 -0.25 6.23 -0.30
CA VAL A 18 -1.70 6.08 -0.11
C VAL A 18 -2.27 5.12 -1.16
N LYS A 19 -1.89 5.32 -2.42
CA LYS A 19 -2.28 4.45 -3.52
C LYS A 19 -1.27 4.53 -4.68
N ASN A 20 -1.31 3.51 -5.53
CA ASN A 20 -0.56 3.54 -6.78
C ASN A 20 -1.19 4.54 -7.75
N SER A 21 -0.39 5.45 -8.29
CA SER A 21 -0.83 6.47 -9.26
C SER A 21 -0.67 6.02 -10.71
N GLY A 22 -0.01 4.89 -10.98
CA GLY A 22 0.32 4.45 -12.33
C GLY A 22 1.04 5.56 -13.11
N ASP A 23 0.59 5.80 -14.35
CA ASP A 23 1.12 6.84 -15.26
C ASP A 23 0.39 8.19 -15.12
N ALA A 24 -0.44 8.38 -14.08
CA ALA A 24 -1.18 9.61 -13.88
C ALA A 24 -0.25 10.81 -13.63
N LYS A 25 -0.64 11.97 -14.12
CA LYS A 25 0.11 13.22 -13.86
C LYS A 25 -0.08 13.63 -12.40
N LEU A 26 1.04 13.84 -11.73
CA LEU A 26 1.08 14.24 -10.33
C LEU A 26 1.43 15.71 -10.19
N ASP A 27 1.00 16.27 -9.07
CA ASP A 27 1.42 17.59 -8.59
C ASP A 27 1.78 17.48 -7.11
N VAL A 28 2.49 18.48 -6.58
CA VAL A 28 3.01 18.48 -5.21
C VAL A 28 2.68 19.81 -4.54
N GLU A 29 2.10 19.74 -3.36
CA GLU A 29 1.92 20.86 -2.46
C GLU A 29 2.79 20.65 -1.21
N ARG A 30 3.72 21.57 -0.95
CA ARG A 30 4.58 21.51 0.25
C ARG A 30 4.25 22.66 1.19
N LYS A 31 4.06 22.32 2.47
CA LYS A 31 3.96 23.27 3.59
C LYS A 31 4.88 22.77 4.71
N GLY A 32 5.85 23.57 5.09
CA GLY A 32 6.83 23.23 6.10
C GLY A 32 7.48 21.87 5.90
N LYS A 33 7.28 20.98 6.86
CA LYS A 33 7.82 19.61 6.86
C LYS A 33 6.97 18.59 6.10
N VAL A 34 5.82 18.98 5.59
CA VAL A 34 4.89 18.08 4.91
C VAL A 34 4.78 18.41 3.43
N ALA A 35 4.96 17.43 2.56
CA ALA A 35 4.66 17.52 1.15
C ALA A 35 3.57 16.49 0.80
N ARG A 36 2.49 16.98 0.22
CA ARG A 36 1.37 16.22 -0.32
C ARG A 36 1.59 15.99 -1.80
N VAL A 37 1.49 14.75 -2.24
CA VAL A 37 1.50 14.37 -3.67
C VAL A 37 0.09 13.97 -4.07
N PHE A 38 -0.42 14.53 -5.15
CA PHE A 38 -1.82 14.32 -5.54
C PHE A 38 -1.98 14.23 -7.06
N LEU A 39 -3.07 13.62 -7.49
CA LEU A 39 -3.45 13.54 -8.89
C LEU A 39 -3.86 14.92 -9.41
N LYS A 40 -3.25 15.34 -10.52
CA LYS A 40 -3.48 16.66 -11.10
C LYS A 40 -4.92 16.86 -11.61
N ASP A 41 -5.58 15.78 -12.01
CA ASP A 41 -6.90 15.81 -12.63
C ASP A 41 -8.04 16.03 -11.63
N ASN A 42 -7.93 15.45 -10.43
CA ASN A 42 -9.00 15.47 -9.43
C ASN A 42 -8.56 15.92 -8.02
N GLY A 43 -7.27 16.17 -7.84
CA GLY A 43 -6.73 16.61 -6.55
C GLY A 43 -6.64 15.50 -5.48
N GLU A 44 -6.88 14.24 -5.82
CA GLU A 44 -6.86 13.13 -4.88
C GLU A 44 -5.44 12.82 -4.43
N THR A 45 -5.22 12.72 -3.12
CA THR A 45 -3.91 12.43 -2.53
C THR A 45 -3.48 11.00 -2.82
N VAL A 46 -2.23 10.84 -3.30
CA VAL A 46 -1.62 9.55 -3.60
C VAL A 46 -0.45 9.24 -2.67
N ALA A 47 0.23 10.26 -2.14
CA ALA A 47 1.32 10.06 -1.20
C ALA A 47 1.56 11.30 -0.32
N TRP A 48 2.25 11.08 0.80
CA TRP A 48 2.81 12.13 1.66
C TRP A 48 4.30 11.91 1.85
N ASN A 49 5.06 12.98 1.92
CA ASN A 49 6.45 12.97 2.36
C ASN A 49 6.57 13.85 3.60
N ILE A 50 6.97 13.25 4.71
CA ILE A 50 7.15 13.93 5.99
C ILE A 50 8.65 14.09 6.24
N PHE A 51 9.15 15.30 6.07
CA PHE A 51 10.55 15.64 6.25
C PHE A 51 10.89 15.81 7.73
N GLU A 52 12.15 15.54 8.09
CA GLU A 52 12.64 15.63 9.45
C GLU A 52 11.76 14.81 10.44
N VAL A 53 11.33 13.63 10.01
CA VAL A 53 10.43 12.78 10.79
C VAL A 53 11.02 12.37 12.13
N SER A 54 12.36 12.28 12.25
CA SER A 54 13.04 11.99 13.51
C SER A 54 12.80 13.07 14.58
N SER A 55 12.34 14.26 14.20
CA SER A 55 11.91 15.30 15.17
C SER A 55 10.53 14.99 15.79
N LEU A 56 9.76 14.09 15.19
CA LEU A 56 8.43 13.70 15.68
C LEU A 56 8.53 12.43 16.52
N PHE A 57 9.23 11.42 16.02
CA PHE A 57 9.50 10.13 16.67
C PHE A 57 10.66 9.40 15.97
N GLU A 58 11.25 8.46 16.67
CA GLU A 58 12.33 7.62 16.14
C GLU A 58 11.76 6.47 15.30
N ILE A 59 12.42 6.17 14.17
CA ILE A 59 12.18 5.01 13.30
C ILE A 59 13.51 4.27 13.18
N ALA A 60 13.59 3.07 13.76
CA ALA A 60 14.80 2.25 13.75
C ALA A 60 14.89 1.39 12.49
N GLU A 61 13.76 1.02 11.90
CA GLU A 61 13.66 0.13 10.75
C GLU A 61 13.97 0.87 9.43
N ARG A 62 14.36 0.09 8.42
CA ARG A 62 14.63 0.55 7.07
C ARG A 62 13.79 -0.22 6.05
N GLY A 63 13.29 0.48 5.04
CA GLY A 63 12.39 -0.06 4.02
C GLY A 63 10.94 0.17 4.41
N GLN A 64 10.09 -0.83 4.28
CA GLN A 64 8.73 -0.75 4.79
C GLN A 64 8.76 -0.76 6.33
N VAL A 65 8.06 0.19 6.93
CA VAL A 65 7.95 0.34 8.39
C VAL A 65 6.49 0.24 8.82
N PHE A 66 6.26 -0.22 10.05
CA PHE A 66 4.93 -0.34 10.63
C PHE A 66 4.81 0.63 11.80
N LEU A 67 3.93 1.61 11.66
CA LEU A 67 3.75 2.64 12.68
C LEU A 67 2.68 2.22 13.70
N SER A 68 2.90 2.62 14.94
CA SER A 68 1.86 2.54 15.98
C SER A 68 0.77 3.57 15.75
N ASP A 69 -0.38 3.41 16.40
CA ASP A 69 -1.47 4.40 16.34
C ASP A 69 -1.05 5.76 16.91
N GLU A 70 -0.18 5.75 17.92
CA GLU A 70 0.39 6.97 18.52
C GLU A 70 1.29 7.70 17.53
N GLN A 71 2.14 6.98 16.79
CA GLN A 71 2.98 7.57 15.75
C GLN A 71 2.14 8.15 14.61
N VAL A 72 1.10 7.46 14.17
CA VAL A 72 0.17 7.98 13.15
C VAL A 72 -0.61 9.20 13.67
N ALA A 73 -1.04 9.19 14.92
CA ALA A 73 -1.67 10.36 15.53
C ALA A 73 -0.72 11.57 15.56
N ARG A 74 0.58 11.34 15.84
CA ARG A 74 1.59 12.40 15.83
C ARG A 74 1.82 12.94 14.40
N LEU A 75 1.82 12.09 13.37
CA LEU A 75 1.85 12.53 11.98
C LEU A 75 0.65 13.42 11.63
N ASN A 76 -0.55 13.01 12.04
CA ASN A 76 -1.77 13.79 11.78
C ASN A 76 -1.78 15.14 12.49
N GLN A 77 -1.19 15.22 13.69
CA GLN A 77 -0.97 16.50 14.36
C GLN A 77 -0.06 17.42 13.55
N GLU A 78 1.02 16.86 12.96
CA GLU A 78 1.95 17.62 12.12
C GLU A 78 1.27 18.07 10.82
N LEU A 79 0.53 17.19 10.14
CA LEU A 79 -0.24 17.56 8.95
C LEU A 79 -1.17 18.74 9.24
N LYS A 80 -1.90 18.66 10.34
CA LYS A 80 -2.83 19.71 10.77
C LYS A 80 -2.10 21.02 11.11
N ALA A 81 -0.96 20.94 11.80
CA ALA A 81 -0.15 22.11 12.14
C ALA A 81 0.37 22.83 10.89
N GLU A 82 0.72 22.07 9.84
CA GLU A 82 1.14 22.59 8.55
C GLU A 82 -0.04 23.01 7.63
N GLY A 83 -1.28 22.89 8.12
CA GLY A 83 -2.47 23.38 7.43
C GLY A 83 -3.06 22.43 6.39
N PHE A 84 -2.87 21.13 6.55
CA PHE A 84 -3.58 20.10 5.78
C PHE A 84 -4.79 19.59 6.58
N ALA A 85 -5.92 19.43 5.90
CA ALA A 85 -7.16 18.94 6.51
C ALA A 85 -7.31 17.41 6.43
N GLU A 86 -6.53 16.77 5.56
CA GLU A 86 -6.56 15.32 5.35
C GLU A 86 -5.80 14.59 6.46
N GLU A 87 -6.19 13.36 6.72
CA GLU A 87 -5.58 12.51 7.73
C GLU A 87 -4.99 11.24 7.11
N ILE A 88 -3.87 10.80 7.67
CA ILE A 88 -3.26 9.50 7.43
C ILE A 88 -4.01 8.47 8.27
N VAL A 89 -4.49 7.40 7.64
CA VAL A 89 -5.19 6.29 8.31
C VAL A 89 -4.24 5.11 8.48
N ASN A 90 -4.15 4.56 9.69
CA ASN A 90 -3.36 3.37 9.94
C ASN A 90 -4.13 2.11 9.51
N ASP A 91 -3.95 1.71 8.24
CA ASP A 91 -4.52 0.47 7.72
C ASP A 91 -3.68 -0.72 8.21
N LYS A 92 -4.22 -1.43 9.19
CA LYS A 92 -3.59 -2.63 9.79
C LYS A 92 -4.04 -3.94 9.13
N GLU A 93 -4.86 -3.90 8.09
CA GLU A 93 -5.29 -5.11 7.40
C GLU A 93 -4.08 -5.82 6.77
N PRO A 94 -3.88 -7.12 7.05
CA PRO A 94 -2.82 -7.88 6.40
C PRO A 94 -3.02 -7.88 4.88
N LYS A 95 -2.02 -7.47 4.14
CA LYS A 95 -2.08 -7.45 2.66
C LYS A 95 -1.57 -8.76 2.04
N PHE A 96 -0.89 -9.60 2.83
CA PHE A 96 -0.57 -10.97 2.45
C PHE A 96 -1.38 -11.92 3.34
N VAL A 97 -2.21 -12.72 2.72
CA VAL A 97 -3.12 -13.66 3.41
C VAL A 97 -3.03 -15.04 2.80
N VAL A 98 -3.38 -16.06 3.56
CA VAL A 98 -3.58 -17.40 2.99
C VAL A 98 -4.96 -17.43 2.35
N GLY A 99 -5.01 -17.81 1.07
CA GLY A 99 -6.25 -18.04 0.34
C GLY A 99 -6.36 -19.47 -0.16
N GLU A 100 -7.59 -19.97 -0.32
CA GLU A 100 -7.89 -21.26 -0.91
C GLU A 100 -8.67 -21.07 -2.21
N ILE A 101 -8.21 -21.70 -3.28
CA ILE A 101 -8.95 -21.72 -4.56
C ILE A 101 -10.19 -22.59 -4.37
N VAL A 102 -11.36 -21.97 -4.37
CA VAL A 102 -12.64 -22.66 -4.17
C VAL A 102 -13.37 -22.97 -5.49
N GLU A 103 -13.06 -22.20 -6.54
CA GLU A 103 -13.58 -22.42 -7.88
C GLU A 103 -12.51 -22.02 -8.91
N MET A 104 -12.46 -22.74 -10.03
CA MET A 104 -11.54 -22.46 -11.12
C MET A 104 -12.18 -22.81 -12.46
N VAL A 105 -12.12 -21.88 -13.41
CA VAL A 105 -12.58 -22.07 -14.80
C VAL A 105 -11.51 -21.60 -15.77
N ALA A 106 -11.43 -22.21 -16.94
CA ALA A 106 -10.51 -21.78 -17.98
C ALA A 106 -10.82 -20.33 -18.43
N HIS A 107 -9.78 -19.54 -18.67
CA HIS A 107 -9.98 -18.18 -19.19
C HIS A 107 -10.43 -18.24 -20.66
N PRO A 108 -11.52 -17.54 -21.05
CA PRO A 108 -12.07 -17.67 -22.40
C PRO A 108 -11.11 -17.25 -23.52
N ASP A 109 -10.22 -16.31 -23.26
CA ASP A 109 -9.29 -15.71 -24.24
C ASP A 109 -7.84 -16.16 -24.02
N SER A 110 -7.61 -17.28 -23.33
CA SER A 110 -6.25 -17.77 -23.07
C SER A 110 -6.23 -19.30 -22.94
N ASP A 111 -5.19 -19.90 -23.49
CA ASP A 111 -4.93 -21.35 -23.46
C ASP A 111 -4.23 -21.84 -22.18
N HIS A 112 -3.71 -20.92 -21.37
CA HIS A 112 -2.91 -21.25 -20.17
C HIS A 112 -3.34 -20.51 -18.89
N LEU A 113 -4.30 -19.59 -18.98
CA LEU A 113 -4.82 -18.86 -17.82
C LEU A 113 -6.12 -19.47 -17.31
N ASN A 114 -6.32 -19.36 -16.01
CA ASN A 114 -7.55 -19.74 -15.33
C ASN A 114 -8.08 -18.56 -14.50
N ILE A 115 -9.39 -18.43 -14.47
CA ILE A 115 -10.09 -17.51 -13.57
C ILE A 115 -10.39 -18.31 -12.31
N CYS A 116 -9.82 -17.89 -11.18
CA CYS A 116 -9.95 -18.53 -9.89
C CYS A 116 -10.78 -17.67 -8.94
N GLN A 117 -11.72 -18.29 -8.25
CA GLN A 117 -12.33 -17.70 -7.07
C GLN A 117 -11.54 -18.17 -5.85
N VAL A 118 -10.97 -17.23 -5.10
CA VAL A 118 -10.09 -17.53 -3.99
C VAL A 118 -10.72 -17.03 -2.70
N ALA A 119 -11.08 -17.94 -1.82
CA ALA A 119 -11.55 -17.61 -0.47
C ALA A 119 -10.35 -17.12 0.36
N VAL A 120 -10.47 -15.91 0.89
CA VAL A 120 -9.49 -15.29 1.79
C VAL A 120 -10.10 -15.10 3.18
N ALA A 121 -9.33 -14.61 4.14
CA ALA A 121 -9.84 -14.38 5.49
C ALA A 121 -11.16 -13.58 5.52
N SER A 122 -11.95 -13.76 6.56
CA SER A 122 -13.22 -13.04 6.80
C SER A 122 -14.35 -13.31 5.80
N ASN A 123 -14.44 -14.55 5.29
CA ASN A 123 -15.48 -14.96 4.33
C ASN A 123 -15.54 -14.10 3.04
N LYS A 124 -14.44 -13.47 2.69
CA LYS A 124 -14.29 -12.76 1.41
C LYS A 124 -13.78 -13.71 0.35
N THR A 125 -14.31 -13.59 -0.86
CA THR A 125 -13.78 -14.24 -2.06
C THR A 125 -13.28 -13.19 -3.02
N VAL A 126 -12.08 -13.39 -3.56
CA VAL A 126 -11.47 -12.53 -4.57
C VAL A 126 -11.27 -13.30 -5.86
N GLN A 127 -11.52 -12.65 -6.99
CA GLN A 127 -11.23 -13.22 -8.30
C GLN A 127 -9.78 -12.94 -8.69
N ILE A 128 -9.07 -13.99 -9.06
CA ILE A 128 -7.67 -13.89 -9.50
C ILE A 128 -7.51 -14.68 -10.79
N VAL A 129 -6.85 -14.07 -11.78
CA VAL A 129 -6.43 -14.78 -12.99
C VAL A 129 -5.05 -15.38 -12.74
N ALA A 130 -4.92 -16.69 -12.87
CA ALA A 130 -3.72 -17.44 -12.56
C ALA A 130 -3.24 -18.27 -13.75
N GLY A 131 -1.95 -18.16 -14.08
CA GLY A 131 -1.27 -18.99 -15.07
C GLY A 131 -0.35 -20.06 -14.46
N ALA A 132 -0.42 -20.26 -13.15
CA ALA A 132 0.43 -21.24 -12.47
C ALA A 132 -0.02 -22.68 -12.81
N PRO A 133 0.88 -23.56 -13.27
CA PRO A 133 0.53 -24.92 -13.69
C PRO A 133 0.06 -25.81 -12.55
N ASN A 134 0.34 -25.44 -11.31
CA ASN A 134 -0.11 -26.15 -10.11
C ASN A 134 -1.42 -25.62 -9.54
N ALA A 135 -2.05 -24.61 -10.17
CA ALA A 135 -3.32 -24.09 -9.73
C ALA A 135 -4.40 -25.20 -9.84
N ARG A 136 -5.17 -25.38 -8.78
CA ARG A 136 -6.28 -26.33 -8.69
C ARG A 136 -7.23 -25.96 -7.56
N VAL A 137 -8.46 -26.36 -7.64
CA VAL A 137 -9.43 -26.24 -6.54
C VAL A 137 -8.89 -26.95 -5.29
N GLY A 138 -9.03 -26.33 -4.12
CA GLY A 138 -8.50 -26.78 -2.85
C GLY A 138 -7.03 -26.40 -2.60
N LEU A 139 -6.33 -25.76 -3.55
CA LEU A 139 -4.96 -25.27 -3.31
C LEU A 139 -5.00 -24.09 -2.34
N LYS A 140 -4.24 -24.19 -1.25
CA LYS A 140 -3.96 -23.09 -0.34
C LYS A 140 -2.63 -22.41 -0.72
N THR A 141 -2.65 -21.11 -0.85
CA THR A 141 -1.49 -20.34 -1.27
C THR A 141 -1.47 -18.95 -0.60
N ILE A 142 -0.36 -18.27 -0.68
CA ILE A 142 -0.27 -16.87 -0.24
C ILE A 142 -0.85 -15.99 -1.33
N VAL A 143 -1.76 -15.09 -0.94
CA VAL A 143 -2.42 -14.12 -1.80
C VAL A 143 -1.98 -12.72 -1.38
N ALA A 144 -1.47 -11.95 -2.34
CA ALA A 144 -1.23 -10.52 -2.17
C ALA A 144 -2.53 -9.77 -2.53
N LEU A 145 -3.11 -9.11 -1.55
CA LEU A 145 -4.30 -8.28 -1.74
C LEU A 145 -3.90 -6.89 -2.30
N PRO A 146 -4.82 -6.16 -2.93
CA PRO A 146 -4.57 -4.78 -3.38
C PRO A 146 -3.97 -3.92 -2.26
N GLY A 147 -2.89 -3.20 -2.58
CA GLY A 147 -2.12 -2.42 -1.62
C GLY A 147 -1.00 -3.20 -0.90
N ALA A 148 -0.74 -4.46 -1.29
CA ALA A 148 0.46 -5.18 -0.86
C ALA A 148 1.71 -4.61 -1.55
N MET A 149 2.81 -4.46 -0.80
CA MET A 149 4.10 -4.14 -1.40
C MET A 149 4.77 -5.44 -1.86
N MET A 150 4.89 -5.61 -3.18
CA MET A 150 5.56 -6.76 -3.77
C MET A 150 7.08 -6.64 -3.67
N PRO A 151 7.84 -7.75 -3.74
CA PRO A 151 9.29 -7.72 -3.85
C PRO A 151 9.75 -6.76 -4.96
N LYS A 152 10.81 -6.00 -4.71
CA LYS A 152 11.35 -4.93 -5.58
C LYS A 152 10.50 -3.65 -5.64
N GLY A 153 9.58 -3.44 -4.69
CA GLY A 153 8.83 -2.20 -4.56
C GLY A 153 7.68 -1.99 -5.55
N ASN A 154 7.24 -3.03 -6.24
CA ASN A 154 6.03 -2.97 -7.06
C ASN A 154 4.78 -3.00 -6.15
N LEU A 155 3.81 -2.15 -6.46
CA LEU A 155 2.51 -2.04 -5.78
C LEU A 155 1.41 -2.66 -6.66
#